data_ec189cac2a3d8e5f4a69350e41fc9438
#
_entry.id   ec189cac2a3d8e5f4a69350e41fc9438
#
_cell.length_a   1.000
_cell.length_b   1.000
_cell.length_c   1.000
_cell.angle_alpha   90.00
_cell.angle_beta   90.00
_cell.angle_gamma   90.00
#
_symmetry.space_group_name_H-M   'P 1'
#
loop_
_entity.id
_entity.type
_entity.pdbx_description
1 polymer ?
#
loop_
_entity_poly.entity_id
_entity_poly.type
_entity_poly.pdbx_seq_one_letter_code
_entity_poly.pdbx_strand_id
1 'polypeptide(L)'
;MKDKFAVSMFGQKRLSREGGIEIVVKELCTRMAKDGCQVTCYNRSGHHVSGAKYDRKTEYDGICQKFVPTIEKKGLAAVSSSFFAALYSAFGKYDVVHIHAEGPAFFAWLPKAFGKRVVVTIHGIDWQREKWKSGFGSKFIRQGERNAVKYADEIIVL
;
A
#
# COMPACT_ATOMS: atom_id res chain seq x y z
N MET A 1 18.50 -23.10 -5.47
CA MET A 1 18.54 -21.65 -5.22
C MET A 1 17.45 -21.31 -4.23
N LYS A 2 17.79 -20.61 -3.15
CA LYS A 2 16.77 -20.09 -2.25
C LYS A 2 15.97 -19.04 -3.01
N ASP A 3 14.66 -19.23 -3.13
CA ASP A 3 13.80 -18.19 -3.71
C ASP A 3 13.98 -16.90 -2.91
N LYS A 4 14.10 -15.78 -3.61
CA LYS A 4 14.21 -14.47 -2.96
C LYS A 4 12.94 -14.18 -2.18
N PHE A 5 13.08 -13.68 -0.96
CA PHE A 5 11.95 -13.25 -0.15
C PHE A 5 11.17 -12.14 -0.86
N ALA A 6 9.89 -12.39 -1.12
CA ALA A 6 9.07 -11.52 -1.96
C ALA A 6 8.07 -10.72 -1.13
N VAL A 7 8.05 -9.40 -1.34
CA VAL A 7 7.20 -8.46 -0.62
C VAL A 7 6.38 -7.64 -1.62
N SER A 8 5.07 -7.56 -1.40
CA SER A 8 4.22 -6.56 -2.05
C SER A 8 3.97 -5.38 -1.11
N MET A 9 3.92 -4.19 -1.68
CA MET A 9 3.81 -2.93 -0.97
C MET A 9 2.68 -2.08 -1.59
N PHE A 10 1.73 -1.61 -0.80
CA PHE A 10 0.70 -0.69 -1.27
C PHE A 10 0.16 0.22 -0.16
N GLY A 11 -0.58 1.24 -0.55
CA GLY A 11 -1.13 2.27 0.35
C GLY A 11 -0.63 3.68 0.00
N GLN A 12 0.55 3.79 -0.60
CA GLN A 12 1.05 5.01 -1.22
C GLN A 12 0.27 5.32 -2.51
N LYS A 13 0.28 6.57 -2.94
CA LYS A 13 -0.30 6.93 -4.23
C LYS A 13 0.56 6.43 -5.38
N ARG A 14 1.80 6.86 -5.44
CA ARG A 14 2.84 6.39 -6.35
C ARG A 14 4.20 6.49 -5.70
N LEU A 15 5.08 5.55 -5.98
CA LEU A 15 6.45 5.54 -5.48
C LEU A 15 7.22 6.82 -5.87
N SER A 16 6.92 7.37 -7.04
CA SER A 16 7.55 8.58 -7.58
C SER A 16 7.09 9.89 -6.94
N ARG A 17 6.00 9.86 -6.18
CA ARG A 17 5.44 11.07 -5.59
C ARG A 17 6.20 11.49 -4.33
N GLU A 18 6.32 12.79 -4.13
CA GLU A 18 6.85 13.37 -2.89
C GLU A 18 5.71 13.58 -1.88
N GLY A 19 5.68 12.79 -0.84
CA GLY A 19 4.71 12.85 0.25
C GLY A 19 5.23 12.06 1.44
N GLY A 20 4.66 12.25 2.62
CA GLY A 20 5.16 11.60 3.83
C GLY A 20 5.16 10.08 3.73
N ILE A 21 4.05 9.48 3.31
CA ILE A 21 3.93 8.03 3.14
C ILE A 21 4.83 7.55 2.01
N GLU A 22 4.85 8.26 0.89
CA GLU A 22 5.63 7.91 -0.30
C GLU A 22 7.13 7.89 -0.02
N ILE A 23 7.64 8.85 0.77
CA ILE A 23 9.05 8.88 1.18
C ILE A 23 9.40 7.65 2.03
N VAL A 24 8.57 7.33 3.02
CA VAL A 24 8.78 6.14 3.88
C VAL A 24 8.75 4.86 3.05
N VAL A 25 7.76 4.70 2.18
CA VAL A 25 7.64 3.53 1.30
C VAL A 25 8.85 3.39 0.39
N LYS A 26 9.28 4.47 -0.24
CA LYS A 26 10.45 4.49 -1.13
C LYS A 26 11.73 4.08 -0.40
N GLU A 27 12.00 4.69 0.74
CA GLU A 27 13.19 4.38 1.55
C GLU A 27 13.19 2.92 2.00
N LEU A 28 12.05 2.44 2.50
CA LEU A 28 11.92 1.05 2.95
C LEU A 28 12.12 0.07 1.79
N CYS A 29 11.44 0.28 0.67
CA CYS A 29 11.55 -0.59 -0.50
C CYS A 29 12.97 -0.61 -1.08
N THR A 30 13.64 0.54 -1.15
CA THR A 30 15.02 0.64 -1.65
C THR A 30 15.98 -0.15 -0.76
N ARG A 31 15.84 -0.07 0.56
CA ARG A 31 16.65 -0.83 1.52
C ARG A 31 16.40 -2.33 1.40
N MET A 32 15.14 -2.73 1.37
CA MET A 32 14.76 -4.15 1.22
C MET A 32 15.28 -4.74 -0.10
N ALA A 33 15.20 -3.98 -1.21
CA ALA A 33 15.73 -4.40 -2.49
C ALA A 33 17.26 -4.57 -2.45
N LYS A 34 17.98 -3.67 -1.78
CA LYS A 34 19.44 -3.77 -1.55
C LYS A 34 19.81 -4.99 -0.70
N ASP A 35 18.96 -5.35 0.25
CA ASP A 35 19.12 -6.54 1.11
C ASP A 35 18.73 -7.84 0.39
N GLY A 36 18.38 -7.77 -0.89
CA GLY A 36 18.10 -8.92 -1.74
C GLY A 36 16.64 -9.37 -1.78
N CYS A 37 15.72 -8.62 -1.18
CA CYS A 37 14.28 -8.88 -1.30
C CYS A 37 13.78 -8.55 -2.70
N GLN A 38 12.80 -9.32 -3.17
CA GLN A 38 12.03 -8.98 -4.37
C GLN A 38 10.84 -8.11 -3.96
N VAL A 39 10.94 -6.81 -4.22
CA VAL A 39 9.92 -5.84 -3.80
C VAL A 39 9.06 -5.41 -4.97
N THR A 40 7.75 -5.49 -4.82
CA THR A 40 6.76 -4.98 -5.78
C THR A 40 5.92 -3.90 -5.13
N CYS A 41 5.92 -2.69 -5.71
CA CYS A 41 5.05 -1.60 -5.30
C CYS A 41 3.85 -1.49 -6.23
N TYR A 42 2.65 -1.50 -5.67
CA TYR A 42 1.41 -1.24 -6.39
C TYR A 42 1.06 0.24 -6.30
N ASN A 43 1.10 0.92 -7.43
CA ASN A 43 0.86 2.35 -7.56
C ASN A 43 -0.53 2.64 -8.14
N ARG A 44 -1.12 3.78 -7.79
CA ARG A 44 -2.35 4.24 -8.43
C ARG A 44 -2.10 4.60 -9.89
N SER A 45 -2.99 4.18 -10.77
CA SER A 45 -3.10 4.73 -12.13
C SER A 45 -3.87 6.06 -12.09
N GLY A 46 -3.87 6.79 -13.20
CA GLY A 46 -4.62 8.03 -13.37
C GLY A 46 -3.75 9.25 -13.63
N HIS A 47 -4.40 10.32 -14.11
CA HIS A 47 -3.73 11.55 -14.56
C HIS A 47 -3.46 12.54 -13.42
N HIS A 48 -4.23 12.46 -12.33
CA HIS A 48 -4.13 13.40 -11.21
C HIS A 48 -3.10 13.01 -10.15
N VAL A 49 -2.38 11.92 -10.37
CA VAL A 49 -1.28 11.51 -9.50
C VAL A 49 0.03 11.95 -10.14
N SER A 50 0.52 13.13 -9.77
CA SER A 50 1.82 13.60 -10.23
C SER A 50 2.95 12.74 -9.70
N GLY A 51 3.95 12.51 -10.51
CA GLY A 51 5.13 11.72 -10.16
C GLY A 51 6.39 12.30 -10.81
N ALA A 52 7.53 11.77 -10.42
CA ALA A 52 8.83 12.15 -10.92
C ALA A 52 9.20 11.38 -12.21
N LYS A 53 10.44 11.55 -12.65
CA LYS A 53 10.98 11.01 -13.92
C LYS A 53 10.83 9.50 -14.10
N TYR A 54 10.70 8.73 -13.02
CA TYR A 54 10.56 7.27 -13.06
C TYR A 54 9.11 6.78 -12.94
N ASP A 55 8.14 7.68 -13.04
CA ASP A 55 6.72 7.36 -12.84
C ASP A 55 6.18 6.27 -13.79
N ARG A 56 6.70 6.21 -15.00
CA ARG A 56 6.31 5.20 -16.00
C ARG A 56 7.23 3.99 -16.08
N LYS A 57 8.29 3.94 -15.27
CA LYS A 57 9.21 2.80 -15.27
C LYS A 57 8.58 1.61 -14.53
N THR A 58 8.74 0.43 -15.10
CA THR A 58 8.33 -0.83 -14.47
C THR A 58 9.30 -1.26 -13.37
N GLU A 59 10.51 -0.72 -13.37
CA GLU A 59 11.54 -0.95 -12.36
C GLU A 59 12.25 0.35 -12.00
N TYR A 60 12.52 0.52 -10.72
CA TYR A 60 13.30 1.63 -10.18
C TYR A 60 14.06 1.17 -8.92
N ASP A 61 15.38 1.36 -8.89
CA ASP A 61 16.27 0.96 -7.77
C ASP A 61 16.03 -0.48 -7.27
N GLY A 62 15.80 -1.42 -8.19
CA GLY A 62 15.52 -2.81 -7.86
C GLY A 62 14.07 -3.07 -7.40
N ILE A 63 13.21 -2.06 -7.41
CA ILE A 63 11.81 -2.16 -7.04
C ILE A 63 10.96 -2.35 -8.30
N CYS A 64 10.17 -3.41 -8.35
CA CYS A 64 9.17 -3.60 -9.40
C CYS A 64 7.98 -2.68 -9.15
N GLN A 65 7.62 -1.85 -10.14
CA GLN A 65 6.44 -0.99 -10.08
C GLN A 65 5.30 -1.55 -10.92
N LYS A 66 4.13 -1.70 -10.32
CA LYS A 66 2.89 -2.10 -11.01
C LYS A 66 1.80 -1.08 -10.73
N PHE A 67 1.00 -0.80 -11.74
CA PHE A 67 -0.13 0.11 -11.61
C PHE A 67 -1.43 -0.67 -11.47
N VAL A 68 -2.28 -0.22 -10.56
CA VAL A 68 -3.59 -0.83 -10.32
C VAL A 68 -4.70 0.05 -10.86
N PRO A 69 -5.84 -0.53 -11.31
CA PRO A 69 -7.01 0.24 -11.72
C PRO A 69 -7.43 1.21 -10.61
N THR A 70 -7.69 2.45 -10.99
CA THR A 70 -8.02 3.53 -10.06
C THR A 70 -9.17 4.34 -10.62
N ILE A 71 -10.27 4.47 -9.87
CA ILE A 71 -11.40 5.32 -10.24
C ILE A 71 -11.09 6.74 -9.80
N GLU A 72 -10.81 7.64 -10.75
CA GLU A 72 -10.39 9.02 -10.49
C GLU A 72 -11.54 9.92 -10.00
N LYS A 73 -12.19 9.53 -8.91
CA LYS A 73 -13.20 10.34 -8.21
C LYS A 73 -12.80 10.51 -6.74
N LYS A 74 -13.17 11.65 -6.16
CA LYS A 74 -12.89 11.97 -4.75
C LYS A 74 -13.33 10.83 -3.83
N GLY A 75 -12.41 10.31 -3.03
CA GLY A 75 -12.64 9.18 -2.12
C GLY A 75 -12.54 7.80 -2.78
N LEU A 76 -13.03 7.64 -4.01
CA LEU A 76 -13.01 6.35 -4.71
C LEU A 76 -11.64 5.95 -5.22
N ALA A 77 -10.75 6.91 -5.49
CA ALA A 77 -9.39 6.60 -5.94
C ALA A 77 -8.60 5.80 -4.90
N ALA A 78 -8.70 6.16 -3.63
CA ALA A 78 -8.07 5.43 -2.54
C ALA A 78 -8.69 4.03 -2.35
N VAL A 79 -10.01 3.94 -2.39
CA VAL A 79 -10.74 2.67 -2.19
C VAL A 79 -10.46 1.70 -3.33
N SER A 80 -10.64 2.12 -4.58
CA SER A 80 -10.47 1.24 -5.73
C SER A 80 -9.02 0.77 -5.89
N SER A 81 -8.05 1.67 -5.78
CA SER A 81 -6.63 1.30 -5.89
C SER A 81 -6.21 0.33 -4.77
N SER A 82 -6.66 0.55 -3.55
CA SER A 82 -6.35 -0.34 -2.42
C SER A 82 -7.00 -1.71 -2.58
N PHE A 83 -8.22 -1.77 -3.09
CA PHE A 83 -8.89 -3.03 -3.37
C PHE A 83 -8.12 -3.86 -4.40
N PHE A 84 -7.80 -3.27 -5.57
CA PHE A 84 -7.06 -3.99 -6.60
C PHE A 84 -5.64 -4.36 -6.17
N ALA A 85 -4.95 -3.49 -5.42
CA ALA A 85 -3.64 -3.81 -4.87
C ALA A 85 -3.71 -4.99 -3.89
N ALA A 86 -4.70 -5.02 -3.01
CA ALA A 86 -4.94 -6.13 -2.10
C ALA A 86 -5.25 -7.43 -2.85
N LEU A 87 -6.09 -7.35 -3.88
CA LEU A 87 -6.46 -8.48 -4.73
C LEU A 87 -5.23 -9.07 -5.44
N TYR A 88 -4.43 -8.23 -6.10
CA TYR A 88 -3.22 -8.68 -6.79
C TYR A 88 -2.15 -9.20 -5.82
N SER A 89 -2.06 -8.62 -4.63
CA SER A 89 -1.18 -9.12 -3.57
C SER A 89 -1.63 -10.48 -3.04
N ALA A 90 -2.94 -10.69 -2.91
CA ALA A 90 -3.49 -11.96 -2.44
C ALA A 90 -3.19 -13.12 -3.41
N PHE A 91 -3.31 -12.88 -4.71
CA PHE A 91 -3.06 -13.90 -5.74
C PHE A 91 -1.60 -13.97 -6.21
N GLY A 92 -0.80 -12.96 -5.93
CA GLY A 92 0.62 -12.92 -6.30
C GLY A 92 1.48 -13.88 -5.46
N LYS A 93 2.68 -14.16 -5.95
CA LYS A 93 3.68 -14.95 -5.23
C LYS A 93 4.47 -14.06 -4.27
N TYR A 94 3.87 -13.69 -3.15
CA TYR A 94 4.47 -12.88 -2.10
C TYR A 94 4.49 -13.62 -0.79
N ASP A 95 5.59 -13.49 -0.04
CA ASP A 95 5.71 -13.98 1.33
C ASP A 95 5.04 -13.02 2.32
N VAL A 96 5.18 -11.72 2.07
CA VAL A 96 4.61 -10.66 2.89
C VAL A 96 3.86 -9.65 2.03
N VAL A 97 2.72 -9.20 2.52
CA VAL A 97 1.97 -8.06 2.01
C VAL A 97 2.04 -6.93 3.03
N HIS A 98 2.70 -5.85 2.67
CA HIS A 98 2.89 -4.70 3.54
C HIS A 98 1.98 -3.55 3.10
N ILE A 99 1.05 -3.18 3.96
CA ILE A 99 0.01 -2.17 3.71
C ILE A 99 0.36 -0.90 4.49
N HIS A 100 0.31 0.25 3.83
CA HIS A 100 0.57 1.53 4.45
C HIS A 100 -0.71 2.35 4.57
N ALA A 101 -0.96 2.88 5.77
CA ALA A 101 -2.10 3.68 6.20
C ALA A 101 -3.39 2.88 6.50
N GLU A 102 -4.24 3.49 7.33
CA GLU A 102 -5.48 2.90 7.84
C GLU A 102 -6.51 2.64 6.73
N GLY A 103 -6.66 3.57 5.78
CA GLY A 103 -7.62 3.40 4.67
C GLY A 103 -7.35 2.15 3.83
N PRO A 104 -6.16 1.98 3.26
CA PRO A 104 -5.76 0.76 2.56
C PRO A 104 -5.86 -0.52 3.41
N ALA A 105 -5.63 -0.42 4.71
CA ALA A 105 -5.74 -1.54 5.65
C ALA A 105 -7.17 -2.08 5.81
N PHE A 106 -8.18 -1.36 5.32
CA PHE A 106 -9.54 -1.89 5.19
C PHE A 106 -9.56 -3.24 4.46
N PHE A 107 -8.70 -3.43 3.47
CA PHE A 107 -8.61 -4.64 2.66
C PHE A 107 -7.58 -5.67 3.18
N ALA A 108 -7.04 -5.50 4.38
CA ALA A 108 -6.04 -6.43 4.96
C ALA A 108 -6.56 -7.87 5.09
N TRP A 109 -7.87 -8.05 5.24
CA TRP A 109 -8.51 -9.36 5.31
C TRP A 109 -8.32 -10.19 4.02
N LEU A 110 -8.18 -9.54 2.87
CA LEU A 110 -8.14 -10.21 1.57
C LEU A 110 -6.82 -11.00 1.39
N PRO A 111 -5.62 -10.40 1.44
CA PRO A 111 -4.39 -11.19 1.40
C PRO A 111 -4.27 -12.16 2.58
N LYS A 112 -4.83 -11.81 3.75
CA LYS A 112 -4.84 -12.72 4.90
C LYS A 112 -5.65 -13.99 4.63
N ALA A 113 -6.81 -13.87 3.99
CA ALA A 113 -7.64 -15.01 3.61
C ALA A 113 -6.95 -15.97 2.63
N PHE A 114 -6.00 -15.47 1.84
CA PHE A 114 -5.17 -16.27 0.93
C PHE A 114 -3.82 -16.72 1.54
N GLY A 115 -3.71 -16.69 2.86
CA GLY A 115 -2.55 -17.22 3.59
C GLY A 115 -1.30 -16.35 3.56
N LYS A 116 -1.42 -15.09 3.15
CA LYS A 116 -0.29 -14.16 3.16
C LYS A 116 0.00 -13.65 4.57
N ARG A 117 1.26 -13.43 4.89
CA ARG A 117 1.64 -12.65 6.07
C ARG A 117 1.40 -11.17 5.79
N VAL A 118 0.63 -10.52 6.66
CA VAL A 118 0.20 -9.12 6.47
C VAL A 118 0.88 -8.24 7.52
N VAL A 119 1.54 -7.19 7.05
CA VAL A 119 2.12 -6.12 7.87
C VAL A 119 1.39 -4.82 7.55
N VAL A 120 1.03 -4.05 8.55
CA VAL A 120 0.39 -2.74 8.38
C VAL A 120 1.22 -1.67 9.08
N THR A 121 1.55 -0.60 8.36
CA THR A 121 2.18 0.60 8.95
C THR A 121 1.16 1.73 9.04
N ILE A 122 0.96 2.23 10.25
CA ILE A 122 0.10 3.38 10.55
C ILE A 122 0.96 4.65 10.58
N HIS A 123 0.66 5.60 9.71
CA HIS A 123 1.38 6.87 9.55
C HIS A 123 0.74 8.04 10.29
N GLY A 124 0.05 7.78 11.38
CA GLY A 124 -0.73 8.73 12.15
C GLY A 124 -2.22 8.43 12.06
N ILE A 125 -3.00 9.05 12.93
CA ILE A 125 -4.43 8.78 13.04
C ILE A 125 -5.20 9.61 12.00
N ASP A 126 -5.40 9.05 10.82
CA ASP A 126 -5.97 9.76 9.67
C ASP A 126 -7.42 10.23 9.88
N TRP A 127 -8.24 9.48 10.63
CA TRP A 127 -9.62 9.87 10.89
C TRP A 127 -9.76 11.08 11.82
N GLN A 128 -8.71 11.48 12.54
CA GLN A 128 -8.67 12.70 13.36
C GLN A 128 -8.36 13.95 12.52
N ARG A 129 -7.89 13.79 11.29
CA ARG A 129 -7.64 14.93 10.39
C ARG A 129 -8.98 15.57 10.00
N GLU A 130 -9.02 16.92 9.96
CA GLU A 130 -10.26 17.69 9.69
C GLU A 130 -11.01 17.23 8.44
N LYS A 131 -10.28 16.92 7.37
CA LYS A 131 -10.86 16.45 6.11
C LYS A 131 -11.60 15.11 6.20
N TRP A 132 -11.43 14.35 7.28
CA TRP A 132 -11.98 13.02 7.49
C TRP A 132 -12.85 12.90 8.76
N LYS A 133 -13.13 14.03 9.45
CA LYS A 133 -13.87 14.00 10.73
C LYS A 133 -15.31 13.52 10.61
N SER A 134 -15.91 13.53 9.41
CA SER A 134 -17.31 13.13 9.22
C SER A 134 -17.53 12.40 7.89
N GLY A 135 -18.62 11.61 7.83
CA GLY A 135 -19.07 10.95 6.61
C GLY A 135 -18.50 9.57 6.37
N PHE A 136 -18.69 9.07 5.14
CA PHE A 136 -18.29 7.71 4.72
C PHE A 136 -16.78 7.49 4.83
N GLY A 137 -15.96 8.49 4.48
CA GLY A 137 -14.51 8.40 4.55
C GLY A 137 -14.00 8.13 5.96
N SER A 138 -14.57 8.78 6.98
CA SER A 138 -14.22 8.54 8.38
C SER A 138 -14.56 7.11 8.81
N LYS A 139 -15.73 6.62 8.45
CA LYS A 139 -16.16 5.25 8.77
C LYS A 139 -15.27 4.22 8.09
N PHE A 140 -14.90 4.45 6.85
CA PHE A 140 -14.00 3.59 6.07
C PHE A 140 -12.61 3.50 6.73
N ILE A 141 -12.02 4.64 7.11
CA ILE A 141 -10.71 4.69 7.75
C ILE A 141 -10.73 4.02 9.12
N ARG A 142 -11.75 4.27 9.95
CA ARG A 142 -11.90 3.60 11.25
C ARG A 142 -12.08 2.09 11.12
N GLN A 143 -12.81 1.65 10.09
CA GLN A 143 -12.92 0.21 9.82
C GLN A 143 -11.58 -0.36 9.33
N GLY A 144 -10.80 0.39 8.58
CA GLY A 144 -9.44 0.03 8.18
C GLY A 144 -8.52 -0.16 9.39
N GLU A 145 -8.58 0.73 10.37
CA GLU A 145 -7.85 0.58 11.64
C GLU A 145 -8.24 -0.72 12.36
N ARG A 146 -9.54 -0.99 12.50
CA ARG A 146 -10.05 -2.23 13.11
C ARG A 146 -9.59 -3.48 12.33
N ASN A 147 -9.61 -3.40 11.01
CA ASN A 147 -9.16 -4.51 10.15
C ASN A 147 -7.64 -4.71 10.25
N ALA A 148 -6.86 -3.65 10.42
CA ALA A 148 -5.43 -3.76 10.72
C ALA A 148 -5.20 -4.57 11.99
N VAL A 149 -5.86 -4.19 13.09
CA VAL A 149 -5.76 -4.90 14.37
C VAL A 149 -6.21 -6.36 14.26
N LYS A 150 -7.26 -6.62 13.48
CA LYS A 150 -7.83 -7.98 13.37
C LYS A 150 -7.05 -8.92 12.47
N TYR A 151 -6.50 -8.42 11.36
CA TYR A 151 -5.96 -9.24 10.29
C TYR A 151 -4.45 -9.13 10.08
N ALA A 152 -3.80 -8.06 10.54
CA ALA A 152 -2.36 -7.95 10.43
C ALA A 152 -1.65 -8.92 11.38
N ASP A 153 -0.55 -9.50 10.90
CA ASP A 153 0.36 -10.26 11.74
C ASP A 153 1.28 -9.34 12.54
N GLU A 154 1.60 -8.18 11.97
CA GLU A 154 2.43 -7.15 12.60
C GLU A 154 1.87 -5.75 12.30
N ILE A 155 1.93 -4.86 13.28
CA ILE A 155 1.55 -3.45 13.13
C ILE A 155 2.74 -2.58 13.52
N ILE A 156 3.09 -1.67 12.61
CA ILE A 156 4.14 -0.65 12.81
C ILE A 156 3.44 0.70 12.97
N VAL A 157 3.78 1.42 14.00
CA VAL A 157 3.27 2.78 14.26
C VAL A 157 4.42 3.77 14.19
N LEU A 158 4.26 4.83 13.39
CA LEU A 158 5.23 5.90 13.18
C LEU A 158 4.77 7.20 13.85
#